data_7c136d15f481fdf5552c894a151b8136
#
_entry.id   7c136d15f481fdf5552c894a151b8136
#
_cell.length_a   1.000
_cell.length_b   1.000
_cell.length_c   1.000
_cell.angle_alpha   90.00
_cell.angle_beta   90.00
_cell.angle_gamma   90.00
#
_symmetry.space_group_name_H-M   'P 1'
#
loop_
_entity.id
_entity.type
_entity.pdbx_description
1 polymer ?
#
loop_
_entity_poly.entity_id
_entity_poly.type
_entity_poly.pdbx_seq_one_letter_code
_entity_poly.pdbx_strand_id
1 'polypeptide(L)'
;MSGNTAESGFTPRRLVIVGCRGRMGALLSARWSAAGHTVAGLDLPLTDEAFAEALPGADAVFLCIPAGAMAEVLPHLVPHLDGRQILADITSVKMQPLGQMERAYAGPVVGTHPLFGPKPQPSDLRVCITPGAAATDTHIGLVEGLFKDMGCSTFRSTAEAHDSAAASIQGLISSLAYFATLAEHEELLPFITPSFRRRLEASRKLLTEDAPLFEWLFEANPMSQESIRQYRSFLNVAAGGDVNVLVQRAQ
;
A
#
# COMPACT_ATOMS: atom_id res chain seq x y z
N MET A 1 -39.05 5.10 -30.10
CA MET A 1 -37.59 5.25 -29.82
C MET A 1 -37.35 4.81 -28.39
N SER A 2 -37.01 3.54 -28.21
CA SER A 2 -36.80 2.94 -26.88
C SER A 2 -35.37 3.21 -26.48
N GLY A 3 -35.17 4.10 -25.53
CA GLY A 3 -33.87 4.34 -24.93
C GLY A 3 -33.40 3.13 -24.13
N ASN A 4 -32.39 2.46 -24.62
CA ASN A 4 -31.68 1.41 -23.93
C ASN A 4 -30.72 2.08 -22.93
N THR A 5 -31.18 2.35 -21.72
CA THR A 5 -30.32 2.65 -20.58
C THR A 5 -29.63 1.34 -20.21
N ALA A 6 -28.37 1.19 -20.66
CA ALA A 6 -27.51 0.16 -20.13
C ALA A 6 -27.37 0.42 -18.61
N GLU A 7 -28.11 -0.33 -17.80
CA GLU A 7 -27.87 -0.46 -16.38
C GLU A 7 -26.43 -0.94 -16.23
N SER A 8 -25.54 -0.11 -15.72
CA SER A 8 -24.21 -0.52 -15.27
C SER A 8 -24.43 -1.52 -14.14
N GLY A 9 -24.44 -2.81 -14.45
CA GLY A 9 -24.82 -3.86 -13.53
C GLY A 9 -23.82 -3.99 -12.38
N PHE A 10 -24.04 -3.22 -11.28
CA PHE A 10 -23.35 -3.46 -10.03
C PHE A 10 -23.62 -4.90 -9.58
N THR A 11 -22.55 -5.65 -9.31
CA THR A 11 -22.63 -7.01 -8.80
C THR A 11 -22.06 -7.06 -7.39
N PRO A 12 -22.92 -7.22 -6.35
CA PRO A 12 -22.45 -7.39 -4.98
C PRO A 12 -21.45 -8.54 -4.87
N ARG A 13 -20.40 -8.35 -4.11
CA ARG A 13 -19.35 -9.35 -3.83
C ARG A 13 -19.32 -9.67 -2.34
N ARG A 14 -18.91 -10.91 -2.02
CA ARG A 14 -18.60 -11.34 -0.68
C ARG A 14 -17.10 -11.17 -0.43
N LEU A 15 -16.74 -10.31 0.49
CA LEU A 15 -15.36 -9.97 0.81
C LEU A 15 -15.04 -10.39 2.25
N VAL A 16 -13.81 -10.84 2.46
CA VAL A 16 -13.29 -11.08 3.82
C VAL A 16 -12.10 -10.15 4.04
N ILE A 17 -12.08 -9.47 5.18
CA ILE A 17 -10.98 -8.57 5.56
C ILE A 17 -10.32 -9.13 6.81
N VAL A 18 -9.08 -9.56 6.69
CA VAL A 18 -8.23 -9.98 7.81
C VAL A 18 -7.48 -8.75 8.32
N GLY A 19 -7.62 -8.44 9.61
CA GLY A 19 -7.15 -7.18 10.21
C GLY A 19 -8.19 -6.05 10.10
N CYS A 20 -9.48 -6.39 10.21
CA CYS A 20 -10.59 -5.47 10.02
C CYS A 20 -10.68 -4.35 11.08
N ARG A 21 -10.08 -4.51 12.27
CA ARG A 21 -10.03 -3.49 13.32
C ARG A 21 -8.86 -2.52 13.13
N GLY A 22 -7.90 -2.84 12.26
CA GLY A 22 -6.82 -1.94 11.88
C GLY A 22 -7.34 -0.70 11.15
N ARG A 23 -6.56 0.39 11.14
CA ARG A 23 -6.95 1.68 10.52
C ARG A 23 -7.42 1.54 9.06
N MET A 24 -6.67 0.81 8.24
CA MET A 24 -7.02 0.59 6.83
C MET A 24 -8.10 -0.47 6.66
N GLY A 25 -8.04 -1.57 7.41
CA GLY A 25 -9.06 -2.62 7.37
C GLY A 25 -10.45 -2.08 7.71
N ALA A 26 -10.56 -1.25 8.74
CA ALA A 26 -11.81 -0.60 9.12
C ALA A 26 -12.33 0.37 8.03
N LEU A 27 -11.43 1.15 7.40
CA LEU A 27 -11.79 2.04 6.30
C LEU A 27 -12.36 1.24 5.11
N LEU A 28 -11.66 0.18 4.67
CA LEU A 28 -12.07 -0.64 3.55
C LEU A 28 -13.37 -1.38 3.83
N SER A 29 -13.51 -1.97 5.03
CA SER A 29 -14.76 -2.60 5.47
C SER A 29 -15.96 -1.66 5.37
N ALA A 30 -15.83 -0.45 5.92
CA ALA A 30 -16.90 0.54 5.91
C ALA A 30 -17.25 0.99 4.49
N ARG A 31 -16.26 1.25 3.65
CA ARG A 31 -16.48 1.75 2.28
C ARG A 31 -17.07 0.67 1.37
N TRP A 32 -16.58 -0.56 1.41
CA TRP A 32 -17.16 -1.65 0.61
C TRP A 32 -18.56 -2.03 1.07
N SER A 33 -18.83 -2.03 2.38
CA SER A 33 -20.19 -2.22 2.89
C SER A 33 -21.12 -1.10 2.41
N ALA A 34 -20.69 0.16 2.46
CA ALA A 34 -21.45 1.29 1.96
C ALA A 34 -21.69 1.25 0.44
N ALA A 35 -20.76 0.65 -0.33
CA ALA A 35 -20.90 0.41 -1.76
C ALA A 35 -21.84 -0.77 -2.09
N GLY A 36 -22.33 -1.53 -1.08
CA GLY A 36 -23.29 -2.62 -1.26
C GLY A 36 -22.68 -4.01 -1.33
N HIS A 37 -21.40 -4.19 -1.02
CA HIS A 37 -20.77 -5.50 -0.89
C HIS A 37 -21.04 -6.13 0.48
N THR A 38 -21.03 -7.46 0.56
CA THR A 38 -21.07 -8.19 1.83
C THR A 38 -19.64 -8.31 2.36
N VAL A 39 -19.35 -7.75 3.52
CA VAL A 39 -18.01 -7.76 4.12
C VAL A 39 -18.02 -8.50 5.45
N ALA A 40 -17.23 -9.57 5.53
CA ALA A 40 -16.91 -10.26 6.78
C ALA A 40 -15.54 -9.79 7.29
N GLY A 41 -15.44 -9.48 8.57
CA GLY A 41 -14.19 -9.00 9.18
C GLY A 41 -13.61 -10.03 10.13
N LEU A 42 -12.33 -10.32 9.98
CA LEU A 42 -11.53 -11.13 10.89
C LEU A 42 -10.44 -10.27 11.55
N ASP A 43 -10.19 -10.53 12.83
CA ASP A 43 -9.10 -9.88 13.57
C ASP A 43 -8.63 -10.79 14.70
N LEU A 44 -7.58 -10.39 15.40
CA LEU A 44 -7.01 -11.19 16.49
C LEU A 44 -8.05 -11.49 17.60
N PRO A 45 -8.09 -12.71 18.13
CA PRO A 45 -7.27 -13.86 17.72
C PRO A 45 -7.77 -14.48 16.41
N LEU A 46 -6.84 -14.76 15.48
CA LEU A 46 -7.13 -15.47 14.23
C LEU A 46 -7.08 -16.97 14.51
N THR A 47 -8.21 -17.64 14.45
CA THR A 47 -8.32 -19.09 14.69
C THR A 47 -8.78 -19.83 13.44
N ASP A 48 -8.48 -21.13 13.36
CA ASP A 48 -8.91 -21.97 12.25
C ASP A 48 -10.44 -22.01 12.12
N GLU A 49 -11.18 -21.98 13.25
CA GLU A 49 -12.65 -21.92 13.25
C GLU A 49 -13.16 -20.62 12.62
N ALA A 50 -12.53 -19.49 12.94
CA ALA A 50 -12.90 -18.20 12.37
C ALA A 50 -12.65 -18.16 10.85
N PHE A 51 -11.55 -18.75 10.38
CA PHE A 51 -11.28 -18.89 8.95
C PHE A 51 -12.29 -19.84 8.29
N ALA A 52 -12.57 -20.99 8.90
CA ALA A 52 -13.53 -21.97 8.37
C ALA A 52 -14.95 -21.39 8.22
N GLU A 53 -15.35 -20.47 9.09
CA GLU A 53 -16.65 -19.80 9.02
C GLU A 53 -16.68 -18.66 7.99
N ALA A 54 -15.63 -17.84 7.93
CA ALA A 54 -15.65 -16.60 7.15
C ALA A 54 -15.29 -16.78 5.67
N LEU A 55 -14.32 -17.67 5.36
CA LEU A 55 -13.71 -17.76 4.02
C LEU A 55 -14.55 -18.47 2.96
N PRO A 56 -15.37 -19.50 3.26
CA PRO A 56 -16.16 -20.18 2.24
C PRO A 56 -17.08 -19.22 1.49
N GLY A 57 -17.03 -19.31 0.14
CA GLY A 57 -17.86 -18.48 -0.74
C GLY A 57 -17.45 -17.01 -0.84
N ALA A 58 -16.30 -16.61 -0.29
CA ALA A 58 -15.75 -15.30 -0.54
C ALA A 58 -15.27 -15.15 -2.00
N ASP A 59 -15.51 -14.01 -2.62
CA ASP A 59 -14.95 -13.65 -3.93
C ASP A 59 -13.49 -13.21 -3.77
N ALA A 60 -13.19 -12.46 -2.69
CA ALA A 60 -11.84 -11.99 -2.40
C ALA A 60 -11.57 -11.90 -0.88
N VAL A 61 -10.32 -12.14 -0.51
CA VAL A 61 -9.81 -12.06 0.86
C VAL A 61 -8.69 -11.02 0.88
N PHE A 62 -8.86 -9.97 1.67
CA PHE A 62 -7.89 -8.88 1.79
C PHE A 62 -7.12 -8.96 3.10
N LEU A 63 -5.81 -9.07 3.00
CA LEU A 63 -4.89 -9.02 4.13
C LEU A 63 -4.58 -7.56 4.48
N CYS A 64 -5.29 -7.03 5.46
CA CYS A 64 -5.09 -5.69 6.02
C CYS A 64 -4.24 -5.76 7.30
N ILE A 65 -3.20 -6.58 7.28
CA ILE A 65 -2.28 -6.85 8.38
C ILE A 65 -0.87 -6.31 8.05
N PRO A 66 -0.01 -6.09 9.03
CA PRO A 66 1.40 -5.81 8.78
C PRO A 66 2.04 -6.89 7.92
N ALA A 67 2.85 -6.52 6.92
CA ALA A 67 3.45 -7.51 6.03
C ALA A 67 4.35 -8.52 6.77
N GLY A 68 4.98 -8.11 7.88
CA GLY A 68 5.73 -9.03 8.76
C GLY A 68 4.87 -10.15 9.37
N ALA A 69 3.56 -9.93 9.55
CA ALA A 69 2.64 -10.94 10.08
C ALA A 69 2.17 -11.95 9.03
N MET A 70 2.41 -11.70 7.74
CA MET A 70 1.93 -12.60 6.67
C MET A 70 2.50 -14.01 6.79
N ALA A 71 3.77 -14.13 7.18
CA ALA A 71 4.42 -15.44 7.35
C ALA A 71 3.74 -16.33 8.40
N GLU A 72 3.13 -15.71 9.42
CA GLU A 72 2.38 -16.43 10.45
C GLU A 72 0.93 -16.69 10.03
N VAL A 73 0.28 -15.73 9.36
CA VAL A 73 -1.14 -15.82 9.03
C VAL A 73 -1.41 -16.74 7.84
N LEU A 74 -0.59 -16.67 6.79
CA LEU A 74 -0.82 -17.43 5.57
C LEU A 74 -0.92 -18.95 5.76
N PRO A 75 -0.07 -19.63 6.58
CA PRO A 75 -0.17 -21.05 6.82
C PRO A 75 -1.49 -21.51 7.45
N HIS A 76 -2.13 -20.65 8.25
CA HIS A 76 -3.42 -20.93 8.88
C HIS A 76 -4.60 -20.57 7.99
N LEU A 77 -4.49 -19.49 7.21
CA LEU A 77 -5.56 -18.99 6.35
C LEU A 77 -5.74 -19.85 5.07
N VAL A 78 -4.62 -20.17 4.40
CA VAL A 78 -4.64 -20.81 3.07
C VAL A 78 -5.33 -22.17 3.04
N PRO A 79 -5.23 -23.05 4.08
CA PRO A 79 -5.97 -24.31 4.10
C PRO A 79 -7.49 -24.17 4.03
N HIS A 80 -8.03 -22.99 4.32
CA HIS A 80 -9.47 -22.71 4.25
C HIS A 80 -9.92 -22.07 2.93
N LEU A 81 -8.98 -21.85 1.99
CA LEU A 81 -9.28 -21.38 0.63
C LEU A 81 -9.49 -22.57 -0.33
N ASP A 82 -10.41 -22.42 -1.27
CA ASP A 82 -10.76 -23.49 -2.25
C ASP A 82 -10.06 -23.30 -3.61
N GLY A 83 -9.14 -22.35 -3.73
CA GLY A 83 -8.38 -22.08 -4.95
C GLY A 83 -9.05 -21.07 -5.90
N ARG A 84 -10.28 -20.64 -5.64
CA ARG A 84 -11.04 -19.68 -6.49
C ARG A 84 -11.03 -18.26 -5.93
N GLN A 85 -10.94 -18.11 -4.61
CA GLN A 85 -10.91 -16.81 -3.97
C GLN A 85 -9.65 -16.03 -4.40
N ILE A 86 -9.82 -14.74 -4.64
CA ILE A 86 -8.68 -13.86 -4.86
C ILE A 86 -8.07 -13.53 -3.50
N LEU A 87 -6.80 -13.88 -3.30
CA LEU A 87 -6.04 -13.44 -2.14
C LEU A 87 -5.34 -12.13 -2.47
N ALA A 88 -5.62 -11.08 -1.71
CA ALA A 88 -5.08 -9.75 -1.93
C ALA A 88 -4.48 -9.16 -0.64
N ASP A 89 -3.54 -8.24 -0.78
CA ASP A 89 -2.98 -7.45 0.32
C ASP A 89 -3.15 -5.94 0.07
N ILE A 90 -2.88 -5.14 1.10
CA ILE A 90 -2.88 -3.66 1.00
C ILE A 90 -1.56 -3.05 1.45
N THR A 91 -0.50 -3.81 1.52
CA THR A 91 0.80 -3.33 2.04
C THR A 91 1.45 -2.30 1.13
N SER A 92 2.35 -1.50 1.69
CA SER A 92 3.04 -0.41 0.96
C SER A 92 4.27 -0.87 0.19
N VAL A 93 4.67 -2.13 0.29
CA VAL A 93 5.67 -2.80 -0.55
C VAL A 93 5.03 -3.98 -1.26
N LYS A 94 5.55 -4.38 -2.42
CA LYS A 94 4.87 -5.42 -3.22
C LYS A 94 5.70 -6.67 -3.46
N MET A 95 7.00 -6.57 -3.69
CA MET A 95 7.81 -7.75 -4.05
C MET A 95 7.75 -8.85 -2.98
N GLN A 96 7.97 -8.50 -1.73
CA GLN A 96 7.99 -9.48 -0.64
C GLN A 96 6.59 -10.05 -0.32
N PRO A 97 5.55 -9.23 -0.06
CA PRO A 97 4.19 -9.71 0.22
C PRO A 97 3.59 -10.54 -0.91
N LEU A 98 3.70 -10.07 -2.15
CA LEU A 98 3.20 -10.79 -3.32
C LEU A 98 3.85 -12.17 -3.42
N GLY A 99 5.19 -12.24 -3.34
CA GLY A 99 5.92 -13.50 -3.37
C GLY A 99 5.61 -14.43 -2.19
N GLN A 100 5.28 -13.90 -1.01
CA GLN A 100 4.83 -14.73 0.13
C GLN A 100 3.45 -15.34 -0.14
N MET A 101 2.50 -14.56 -0.63
CA MET A 101 1.17 -15.04 -0.99
C MET A 101 1.21 -16.07 -2.11
N GLU A 102 1.99 -15.83 -3.18
CA GLU A 102 2.14 -16.78 -4.31
C GLU A 102 2.79 -18.11 -3.90
N ARG A 103 3.75 -18.10 -2.98
CA ARG A 103 4.34 -19.34 -2.46
C ARG A 103 3.38 -20.14 -1.58
N ALA A 104 2.48 -19.45 -0.88
CA ALA A 104 1.54 -20.08 0.05
C ALA A 104 0.27 -20.56 -0.65
N TYR A 105 -0.20 -19.85 -1.68
CA TYR A 105 -1.49 -20.07 -2.31
C TYR A 105 -1.38 -20.23 -3.83
N ALA A 106 -1.88 -21.36 -4.34
CA ALA A 106 -1.85 -21.68 -5.78
C ALA A 106 -2.95 -20.98 -6.58
N GLY A 107 -3.94 -20.37 -5.94
CA GLY A 107 -5.02 -19.62 -6.58
C GLY A 107 -4.60 -18.20 -6.97
N PRO A 108 -5.55 -17.37 -7.44
CA PRO A 108 -5.25 -16.01 -7.90
C PRO A 108 -4.81 -15.10 -6.77
N VAL A 109 -3.66 -14.46 -6.93
CA VAL A 109 -3.10 -13.46 -6.00
C VAL A 109 -3.06 -12.11 -6.68
N VAL A 110 -3.50 -11.05 -5.97
CA VAL A 110 -3.46 -9.67 -6.48
C VAL A 110 -2.95 -8.74 -5.38
N GLY A 111 -1.72 -8.27 -5.53
CA GLY A 111 -1.18 -7.23 -4.66
C GLY A 111 -1.89 -5.89 -4.90
N THR A 112 -2.19 -5.16 -3.83
CA THR A 112 -2.72 -3.81 -3.95
C THR A 112 -1.99 -2.86 -3.01
N HIS A 113 -1.92 -1.59 -3.38
CA HIS A 113 -1.40 -0.53 -2.51
C HIS A 113 -2.27 0.72 -2.64
N PRO A 114 -3.20 0.95 -1.69
CA PRO A 114 -3.84 2.25 -1.56
C PRO A 114 -2.80 3.32 -1.24
N LEU A 115 -2.61 4.28 -2.17
CA LEU A 115 -1.62 5.36 -2.02
C LEU A 115 -2.16 6.48 -1.11
N PHE A 116 -2.93 6.10 -0.09
CA PHE A 116 -3.55 6.99 0.87
C PHE A 116 -3.67 6.33 2.25
N GLY A 117 -3.71 7.16 3.27
CA GLY A 117 -3.93 6.71 4.65
C GLY A 117 -5.41 6.58 5.02
N PRO A 118 -5.72 6.31 6.30
CA PRO A 118 -7.08 6.01 6.77
C PRO A 118 -8.07 7.21 6.73
N LYS A 119 -7.58 8.40 6.43
CA LYS A 119 -8.40 9.63 6.29
C LYS A 119 -8.08 10.33 4.96
N PRO A 120 -8.36 9.69 3.81
CA PRO A 120 -8.01 10.27 2.51
C PRO A 120 -8.94 11.43 2.15
N GLN A 121 -8.39 12.43 1.44
CA GLN A 121 -9.20 13.38 0.69
C GLN A 121 -9.73 12.73 -0.60
N PRO A 122 -10.83 13.19 -1.19
CA PRO A 122 -11.35 12.63 -2.44
C PRO A 122 -10.34 12.64 -3.59
N SER A 123 -9.43 13.62 -3.64
CA SER A 123 -8.34 13.72 -4.63
C SER A 123 -7.25 12.66 -4.48
N ASP A 124 -7.16 12.00 -3.32
CA ASP A 124 -6.04 11.11 -2.97
C ASP A 124 -6.31 9.66 -3.30
N LEU A 125 -7.54 9.34 -3.72
CA LEU A 125 -8.05 7.97 -3.88
C LEU A 125 -7.43 7.28 -5.09
N ARG A 126 -6.17 6.87 -4.98
CA ARG A 126 -5.44 6.12 -6.01
C ARG A 126 -4.94 4.80 -5.43
N VAL A 127 -5.05 3.74 -6.22
CA VAL A 127 -4.60 2.39 -5.83
C VAL A 127 -3.74 1.79 -6.93
N CYS A 128 -2.55 1.34 -6.56
CA CYS A 128 -1.71 0.53 -7.43
C CYS A 128 -2.13 -0.95 -7.31
N ILE A 129 -2.26 -1.63 -8.45
CA ILE A 129 -2.58 -3.04 -8.56
C ILE A 129 -1.38 -3.77 -9.13
N THR A 130 -0.91 -4.81 -8.44
CA THR A 130 0.24 -5.63 -8.85
C THR A 130 -0.19 -7.09 -8.94
N PRO A 131 -0.59 -7.56 -10.12
CA PRO A 131 -1.06 -8.93 -10.30
C PRO A 131 0.04 -9.96 -10.05
N GLY A 132 -0.29 -11.06 -9.37
CA GLY A 132 0.54 -12.25 -9.30
C GLY A 132 0.37 -13.14 -10.54
N ALA A 133 1.24 -14.13 -10.69
CA ALA A 133 1.36 -14.96 -11.88
C ALA A 133 0.07 -15.76 -12.20
N ALA A 134 -0.69 -16.19 -11.19
CA ALA A 134 -1.95 -16.93 -11.38
C ALA A 134 -3.18 -16.02 -11.58
N ALA A 135 -3.03 -14.69 -11.47
CA ALA A 135 -4.14 -13.76 -11.64
C ALA A 135 -4.46 -13.54 -13.13
N THR A 136 -5.71 -13.76 -13.52
CA THR A 136 -6.22 -13.44 -14.85
C THR A 136 -6.79 -12.03 -14.91
N ASP A 137 -7.07 -11.51 -16.11
CA ASP A 137 -7.73 -10.21 -16.28
C ASP A 137 -9.10 -10.14 -15.57
N THR A 138 -9.81 -11.25 -15.44
CA THR A 138 -11.06 -11.32 -14.68
C THR A 138 -10.82 -11.06 -13.20
N HIS A 139 -9.81 -11.67 -12.61
CA HIS A 139 -9.44 -11.46 -11.20
C HIS A 139 -8.99 -10.03 -10.95
N ILE A 140 -8.13 -9.51 -11.84
CA ILE A 140 -7.62 -8.14 -11.76
C ILE A 140 -8.77 -7.15 -11.90
N GLY A 141 -9.67 -7.35 -12.89
CA GLY A 141 -10.83 -6.52 -13.11
C GLY A 141 -11.81 -6.50 -11.94
N LEU A 142 -11.97 -7.63 -11.23
CA LEU A 142 -12.77 -7.69 -10.01
C LEU A 142 -12.15 -6.80 -8.93
N VAL A 143 -10.85 -6.93 -8.64
CA VAL A 143 -10.17 -6.13 -7.62
C VAL A 143 -10.19 -4.64 -8.00
N GLU A 144 -9.93 -4.28 -9.26
CA GLU A 144 -10.07 -2.90 -9.74
C GLU A 144 -11.48 -2.36 -9.54
N GLY A 145 -12.51 -3.18 -9.84
CA GLY A 145 -13.93 -2.85 -9.64
C GLY A 145 -14.23 -2.51 -8.20
N LEU A 146 -13.79 -3.35 -7.26
CA LEU A 146 -13.98 -3.12 -5.81
C LEU A 146 -13.43 -1.77 -5.36
N PHE A 147 -12.26 -1.38 -5.83
CA PHE A 147 -11.71 -0.06 -5.50
C PHE A 147 -12.43 1.08 -6.22
N LYS A 148 -12.86 0.88 -7.47
CA LYS A 148 -13.66 1.86 -8.21
C LYS A 148 -15.02 2.10 -7.54
N ASP A 149 -15.65 1.08 -6.98
CA ASP A 149 -16.92 1.18 -6.23
C ASP A 149 -16.77 2.05 -4.95
N MET A 150 -15.54 2.20 -4.46
CA MET A 150 -15.20 3.15 -3.38
C MET A 150 -14.82 4.56 -3.89
N GLY A 151 -14.88 4.81 -5.19
CA GLY A 151 -14.47 6.07 -5.82
C GLY A 151 -12.97 6.18 -6.08
N CYS A 152 -12.20 5.08 -6.00
CA CYS A 152 -10.77 5.11 -6.29
C CYS A 152 -10.49 5.03 -7.78
N SER A 153 -9.43 5.71 -8.23
CA SER A 153 -8.76 5.42 -9.49
C SER A 153 -7.72 4.32 -9.29
N THR A 154 -7.61 3.41 -10.26
CA THR A 154 -6.66 2.30 -10.21
C THR A 154 -5.68 2.37 -11.38
N PHE A 155 -4.47 1.86 -11.18
CA PHE A 155 -3.50 1.63 -12.25
C PHE A 155 -2.70 0.36 -11.94
N ARG A 156 -2.21 -0.30 -13.00
CA ARG A 156 -1.45 -1.55 -12.87
C ARG A 156 0.05 -1.26 -12.90
N SER A 157 0.81 -2.08 -12.18
CA SER A 157 2.27 -2.08 -12.17
C SER A 157 2.80 -3.49 -11.95
N THR A 158 4.08 -3.72 -12.20
CA THR A 158 4.77 -4.89 -11.65
C THR A 158 5.19 -4.61 -10.21
N ALA A 159 5.45 -5.67 -9.43
CA ALA A 159 5.92 -5.52 -8.05
C ALA A 159 7.26 -4.76 -7.97
N GLU A 160 8.18 -5.04 -8.92
CA GLU A 160 9.49 -4.39 -9.02
C GLU A 160 9.36 -2.90 -9.36
N ALA A 161 8.55 -2.57 -10.37
CA ALA A 161 8.35 -1.18 -10.77
C ALA A 161 7.66 -0.37 -9.66
N HIS A 162 6.69 -1.01 -8.96
CA HIS A 162 6.05 -0.42 -7.79
C HIS A 162 7.08 -0.11 -6.69
N ASP A 163 7.88 -1.11 -6.29
CA ASP A 163 8.82 -0.95 -5.17
C ASP A 163 9.96 0.00 -5.51
N SER A 164 10.41 0.04 -6.76
CA SER A 164 11.36 1.05 -7.25
C SER A 164 10.81 2.48 -7.15
N ALA A 165 9.55 2.68 -7.58
CA ALA A 165 8.88 3.96 -7.45
C ALA A 165 8.65 4.35 -5.98
N ALA A 166 8.20 3.40 -5.16
CA ALA A 166 7.98 3.61 -3.73
C ALA A 166 9.28 3.99 -3.00
N ALA A 167 10.40 3.32 -3.30
CA ALA A 167 11.71 3.65 -2.73
C ALA A 167 12.13 5.08 -3.06
N SER A 168 11.83 5.54 -4.27
CA SER A 168 12.20 6.89 -4.72
C SER A 168 11.27 7.98 -4.14
N ILE A 169 9.97 7.72 -4.06
CA ILE A 169 8.95 8.71 -3.67
C ILE A 169 8.69 8.70 -2.17
N GLN A 170 8.59 7.50 -1.56
CA GLN A 170 8.24 7.32 -0.15
C GLN A 170 9.48 7.15 0.75
N GLY A 171 10.64 6.93 0.19
CA GLY A 171 11.89 6.66 0.89
C GLY A 171 12.46 7.81 1.72
N LEU A 172 11.80 8.91 1.86
CA LEU A 172 11.86 10.07 2.78
C LEU A 172 13.20 10.31 3.52
N ILE A 173 14.30 9.78 3.01
CA ILE A 173 15.65 9.91 3.60
C ILE A 173 16.09 11.36 3.71
N SER A 174 15.68 12.20 2.74
CA SER A 174 15.92 13.64 2.82
C SER A 174 15.29 14.24 4.08
N SER A 175 14.11 13.75 4.46
CA SER A 175 13.42 14.22 5.67
C SER A 175 14.13 13.78 6.93
N LEU A 176 14.62 12.55 7.01
CA LEU A 176 15.43 12.06 8.14
C LEU A 176 16.71 12.87 8.28
N ALA A 177 17.41 13.16 7.17
CA ALA A 177 18.63 13.96 7.20
C ALA A 177 18.37 15.39 7.74
N TYR A 178 17.26 16.03 7.35
CA TYR A 178 16.88 17.34 7.89
C TYR A 178 16.58 17.29 9.38
N PHE A 179 15.88 16.24 9.86
CA PHE A 179 15.61 16.11 11.30
C PHE A 179 16.86 15.82 12.10
N ALA A 180 17.75 14.94 11.60
CA ALA A 180 19.03 14.66 12.24
C ALA A 180 19.87 15.95 12.38
N THR A 181 19.96 16.74 11.28
CA THR A 181 20.67 18.02 11.31
C THR A 181 20.09 18.98 12.35
N LEU A 182 18.75 19.08 12.46
CA LEU A 182 18.14 19.98 13.44
C LEU A 182 18.26 19.47 14.88
N ALA A 183 18.26 18.15 15.09
CA ALA A 183 18.45 17.57 16.42
C ALA A 183 19.86 17.80 16.95
N GLU A 184 20.86 17.90 16.06
CA GLU A 184 22.24 18.19 16.40
C GLU A 184 22.54 19.70 16.53
N HIS A 185 21.65 20.57 15.98
CA HIS A 185 21.88 22.01 15.80
C HIS A 185 20.64 22.82 16.17
N GLU A 186 20.27 22.83 17.45
CA GLU A 186 19.10 23.61 17.95
C GLU A 186 19.23 25.10 17.66
N GLU A 187 20.45 25.64 17.56
CA GLU A 187 20.73 27.05 17.25
C GLU A 187 20.22 27.43 15.83
N LEU A 188 19.90 26.49 14.97
CA LEU A 188 19.34 26.75 13.64
C LEU A 188 17.83 27.00 13.66
N LEU A 189 17.13 26.66 14.74
CA LEU A 189 15.68 26.79 14.81
C LEU A 189 15.15 28.22 14.54
N PRO A 190 15.81 29.30 15.00
CA PRO A 190 15.39 30.68 14.71
C PRO A 190 15.42 31.04 13.21
N PHE A 191 16.20 30.33 12.41
CA PHE A 191 16.38 30.60 10.97
C PHE A 191 15.41 29.84 10.07
N ILE A 192 14.48 29.08 10.64
CA ILE A 192 13.53 28.27 9.88
C ILE A 192 12.58 29.17 9.08
N THR A 193 12.64 29.06 7.75
CA THR A 193 11.71 29.72 6.84
C THR A 193 10.34 29.04 6.82
N PRO A 194 9.25 29.72 6.41
CA PRO A 194 7.94 29.10 6.27
C PRO A 194 7.94 27.88 5.33
N SER A 195 8.72 27.92 4.25
CA SER A 195 8.86 26.79 3.33
C SER A 195 9.53 25.58 3.96
N PHE A 196 10.57 25.80 4.76
CA PHE A 196 11.25 24.75 5.49
C PHE A 196 10.36 24.16 6.58
N ARG A 197 9.60 25.01 7.30
CA ARG A 197 8.64 24.58 8.33
C ARG A 197 7.61 23.58 7.74
N ARG A 198 7.03 23.88 6.58
CA ARG A 198 6.08 22.96 5.92
C ARG A 198 6.70 21.59 5.61
N ARG A 199 7.98 21.55 5.22
CA ARG A 199 8.70 20.27 5.01
C ARG A 199 8.89 19.53 6.32
N LEU A 200 9.27 20.22 7.38
CA LEU A 200 9.42 19.61 8.71
C LEU A 200 8.11 19.05 9.24
N GLU A 201 7.01 19.77 9.12
CA GLU A 201 5.69 19.31 9.57
C GLU A 201 5.26 18.03 8.85
N ALA A 202 5.43 17.97 7.52
CA ALA A 202 5.15 16.77 6.74
C ALA A 202 6.01 15.57 7.18
N SER A 203 7.29 15.81 7.48
CA SER A 203 8.24 14.78 7.90
C SER A 203 8.06 14.37 9.36
N ARG A 204 7.69 15.31 10.23
CA ARG A 204 7.48 15.06 11.66
C ARG A 204 6.39 14.00 11.88
N LYS A 205 5.30 14.10 11.16
CA LYS A 205 4.21 13.11 11.24
C LYS A 205 4.75 11.70 10.99
N LEU A 206 5.58 11.53 9.99
CA LEU A 206 6.19 10.25 9.66
C LEU A 206 7.02 9.69 10.83
N LEU A 207 7.85 10.53 11.45
CA LEU A 207 8.78 10.11 12.51
C LEU A 207 8.11 9.90 13.86
N THR A 208 7.01 10.61 14.14
CA THR A 208 6.36 10.53 15.45
C THR A 208 5.17 9.58 15.48
N GLU A 209 4.38 9.51 14.40
CA GLU A 209 3.16 8.72 14.35
C GLU A 209 3.36 7.37 13.66
N ASP A 210 4.25 7.31 12.66
CA ASP A 210 4.42 6.15 11.79
C ASP A 210 5.87 5.63 11.72
N ALA A 211 6.75 5.99 12.68
CA ALA A 211 8.17 5.62 12.65
C ALA A 211 8.43 4.11 12.48
N PRO A 212 7.76 3.20 13.22
CA PRO A 212 7.95 1.76 13.01
C PRO A 212 7.50 1.29 11.62
N LEU A 213 6.46 1.91 11.06
CA LEU A 213 6.01 1.63 9.70
C LEU A 213 7.08 2.09 8.68
N PHE A 214 7.69 3.25 8.91
CA PHE A 214 8.73 3.78 8.02
C PHE A 214 9.99 2.90 8.02
N GLU A 215 10.49 2.52 9.20
CA GLU A 215 11.63 1.61 9.33
C GLU A 215 11.37 0.31 8.59
N TRP A 216 10.20 -0.28 8.85
CA TRP A 216 9.80 -1.51 8.18
C TRP A 216 9.69 -1.35 6.65
N LEU A 217 9.08 -0.27 6.16
CA LEU A 217 8.97 0.00 4.71
C LEU A 217 10.33 0.12 4.05
N PHE A 218 11.27 0.77 4.74
CA PHE A 218 12.62 0.93 4.28
C PHE A 218 13.39 -0.40 4.20
N GLU A 219 13.25 -1.24 5.21
CA GLU A 219 13.91 -2.55 5.28
C GLU A 219 13.27 -3.57 4.32
N ALA A 220 11.96 -3.58 4.23
CA ALA A 220 11.21 -4.52 3.39
C ALA A 220 11.27 -4.21 1.89
N ASN A 221 11.61 -2.97 1.50
CA ASN A 221 11.73 -2.60 0.10
C ASN A 221 13.16 -2.85 -0.41
N PRO A 222 13.39 -3.84 -1.28
CA PRO A 222 14.73 -4.18 -1.76
C PRO A 222 15.39 -3.06 -2.60
N MET A 223 14.59 -2.09 -3.09
CA MET A 223 15.07 -0.96 -3.88
C MET A 223 15.52 0.24 -3.02
N SER A 224 15.28 0.23 -1.71
CA SER A 224 15.61 1.35 -0.82
C SER A 224 17.10 1.72 -0.84
N GLN A 225 17.98 0.74 -0.81
CA GLN A 225 19.43 0.98 -0.83
C GLN A 225 19.90 1.60 -2.15
N GLU A 226 19.29 1.23 -3.27
CA GLU A 226 19.62 1.81 -4.58
C GLU A 226 19.16 3.26 -4.66
N SER A 227 17.95 3.55 -4.19
CA SER A 227 17.43 4.92 -4.10
C SER A 227 18.34 5.83 -3.27
N ILE A 228 18.88 5.34 -2.14
CA ILE A 228 19.85 6.08 -1.33
C ILE A 228 21.15 6.31 -2.10
N ARG A 229 21.67 5.30 -2.80
CA ARG A 229 22.91 5.46 -3.58
C ARG A 229 22.75 6.54 -4.65
N GLN A 230 21.61 6.56 -5.34
CA GLN A 230 21.29 7.59 -6.33
C GLN A 230 21.21 8.98 -5.67
N TYR A 231 20.52 9.10 -4.54
CA TYR A 231 20.42 10.36 -3.82
C TYR A 231 21.80 10.87 -3.35
N ARG A 232 22.61 9.98 -2.79
CA ARG A 232 24.01 10.31 -2.42
C ARG A 232 24.84 10.76 -3.63
N SER A 233 24.66 10.15 -4.81
CA SER A 233 25.30 10.57 -6.04
C SER A 233 24.96 12.03 -6.40
N PHE A 234 23.69 12.42 -6.29
CA PHE A 234 23.27 13.80 -6.52
C PHE A 234 23.86 14.77 -5.49
N LEU A 235 23.91 14.39 -4.21
CA LEU A 235 24.55 15.20 -3.18
C LEU A 235 26.05 15.39 -3.45
N ASN A 236 26.75 14.36 -3.94
CA ASN A 236 28.16 14.45 -4.32
C ASN A 236 28.38 15.43 -5.50
N VAL A 237 27.48 15.43 -6.49
CA VAL A 237 27.52 16.42 -7.60
C VAL A 237 27.36 17.83 -7.06
N ALA A 238 26.40 18.05 -6.15
CA ALA A 238 26.19 19.34 -5.51
C ALA A 238 27.42 19.78 -4.67
N ALA A 239 28.00 18.85 -3.90
CA ALA A 239 29.18 19.09 -3.09
C ALA A 239 30.43 19.41 -3.94
N GLY A 240 30.51 18.91 -5.18
CA GLY A 240 31.53 19.26 -6.16
C GLY A 240 31.37 20.63 -6.82
N GLY A 241 30.28 21.36 -6.50
CA GLY A 241 30.01 22.70 -7.05
C GLY A 241 29.11 22.71 -8.28
N ASP A 242 28.74 21.55 -8.82
CA ASP A 242 28.00 21.40 -10.09
C ASP A 242 26.46 21.43 -9.86
N VAL A 243 25.97 22.35 -9.04
CA VAL A 243 24.52 22.48 -8.71
C VAL A 243 23.66 22.72 -9.94
N ASN A 244 24.21 23.42 -10.95
CA ASN A 244 23.53 23.66 -12.23
C ASN A 244 23.16 22.35 -12.96
N VAL A 245 23.99 21.31 -12.85
CA VAL A 245 23.70 19.98 -13.44
C VAL A 245 22.46 19.38 -12.78
N LEU A 246 22.27 19.54 -11.46
CA LEU A 246 21.09 19.06 -10.76
C LEU A 246 19.83 19.86 -11.14
N VAL A 247 19.97 21.18 -11.30
CA VAL A 247 18.86 22.04 -11.74
C VAL A 247 18.39 21.64 -13.14
N GLN A 248 19.30 21.39 -14.07
CA GLN A 248 18.97 20.94 -15.43
C GLN A 248 18.29 19.56 -15.46
N ARG A 249 18.70 18.65 -14.57
CA ARG A 249 18.06 17.32 -14.46
C ARG A 249 16.68 17.35 -13.82
N ALA A 250 16.36 18.41 -13.07
CA ALA A 250 15.09 18.57 -12.37
C ALA A 250 14.04 19.34 -13.21
N GLN A 251 14.43 19.92 -14.34
CA GLN A 251 13.57 20.59 -15.32
C GLN A 251 13.11 19.61 -16.41
#